data_8769c027c3c2da195f5749fdee0b8077
#
_entry.id   8769c027c3c2da195f5749fdee0b8077
#
_cell.length_a   1.000
_cell.length_b   1.000
_cell.length_c   1.000
_cell.angle_alpha   90.00
_cell.angle_beta   90.00
_cell.angle_gamma   90.00
#
_symmetry.space_group_name_H-M   'P 1'
#
loop_
_entity.id
_entity.type
_entity.pdbx_description
1 polymer ?
#
loop_
_entity_poly.entity_id
_entity_poly.type
_entity_poly.pdbx_seq_one_letter_code
_entity_poly.pdbx_strand_id
1 'polypeptide(L)'
;LRAYGCRVDNWGYSSLRGAIAEHAQSLYEHLAVSLSKEGRIHIVAHSMGAIVARTALSTGRPLTNLGRVVLLAPPNRGTPVARHAAKVVGRVCQGIADLSDHDDSFVNRLPSPNSVDVGIMAARFDALVPVTSTHLDGECQHVVLNATHNSLLFSRAAANCVRAFLATGRFDSSD
;
A
#
# COMPACT_ATOMS: atom_id res chain seq x y z
N LEU A 1 -5.62 -11.46 -10.29
CA LEU A 1 -4.42 -11.30 -11.14
C LEU A 1 -3.95 -12.63 -11.72
N ARG A 2 -3.90 -13.73 -10.96
CA ARG A 2 -3.52 -15.05 -11.51
C ARG A 2 -4.40 -15.47 -12.69
N ALA A 3 -5.71 -15.22 -12.61
CA ALA A 3 -6.66 -15.51 -13.71
C ALA A 3 -6.37 -14.72 -15.01
N TYR A 4 -5.53 -13.69 -14.93
CA TYR A 4 -5.07 -12.89 -16.08
C TYR A 4 -3.64 -13.23 -16.51
N GLY A 5 -3.11 -14.37 -16.10
CA GLY A 5 -1.79 -14.85 -16.50
C GLY A 5 -0.62 -14.23 -15.72
N CYS A 6 -0.88 -13.43 -14.67
CA CYS A 6 0.18 -12.89 -13.84
C CYS A 6 0.72 -13.98 -12.91
N ARG A 7 2.05 -14.09 -12.82
CA ARG A 7 2.68 -14.81 -11.72
C ARG A 7 2.55 -13.94 -10.46
N VAL A 8 1.98 -14.50 -9.40
CA VAL A 8 1.70 -13.77 -8.16
C VAL A 8 2.43 -14.43 -7.00
N ASP A 9 3.33 -13.69 -6.38
CA ASP A 9 3.90 -13.99 -5.09
C ASP A 9 3.11 -13.27 -4.01
N ASN A 10 2.73 -13.99 -2.96
CA ASN A 10 1.95 -13.46 -1.85
C ASN A 10 2.84 -13.36 -0.61
N TRP A 11 3.55 -12.25 -0.48
CA TRP A 11 4.35 -11.96 0.69
C TRP A 11 3.46 -11.52 1.86
N GLY A 12 3.74 -12.02 3.05
CA GLY A 12 2.95 -11.72 4.25
C GLY A 12 3.81 -11.49 5.48
N TYR A 13 3.25 -10.82 6.47
CA TYR A 13 3.87 -10.51 7.75
C TYR A 13 2.83 -10.53 8.88
N SER A 14 3.28 -10.55 10.13
CA SER A 14 2.38 -10.48 11.30
C SER A 14 2.00 -9.03 11.59
N SER A 15 0.81 -8.61 11.16
CA SER A 15 0.32 -7.22 11.34
C SER A 15 0.12 -6.80 12.81
N LEU A 16 0.11 -7.75 13.74
CA LEU A 16 -0.04 -7.48 15.18
C LEU A 16 1.30 -7.43 15.93
N ARG A 17 2.42 -7.71 15.29
CA ARG A 17 3.74 -7.76 15.92
C ARG A 17 4.75 -6.97 15.09
N GLY A 18 5.66 -6.28 15.77
CA GLY A 18 6.71 -5.50 15.13
C GLY A 18 6.25 -4.12 14.64
N ALA A 19 7.21 -3.29 14.32
CA ALA A 19 7.02 -1.97 13.74
C ALA A 19 6.91 -2.05 12.21
N ILE A 20 6.28 -1.06 11.59
CA ILE A 20 6.20 -0.95 10.11
C ILE A 20 7.59 -0.97 9.48
N ALA A 21 8.58 -0.32 10.11
CA ALA A 21 9.95 -0.27 9.61
C ALA A 21 10.61 -1.66 9.53
N GLU A 22 10.36 -2.55 10.50
CA GLU A 22 10.89 -3.92 10.50
C GLU A 22 10.29 -4.75 9.36
N HIS A 23 8.98 -4.63 9.15
CA HIS A 23 8.29 -5.30 8.04
C HIS A 23 8.75 -4.75 6.69
N ALA A 24 8.98 -3.44 6.61
CA ALA A 24 9.49 -2.80 5.40
C ALA A 24 10.89 -3.26 5.03
N GLN A 25 11.78 -3.44 6.01
CA GLN A 25 13.11 -4.01 5.78
C GLN A 25 13.02 -5.44 5.25
N SER A 26 12.18 -6.28 5.86
CA SER A 26 11.95 -7.65 5.38
C SER A 26 11.35 -7.71 3.98
N LEU A 27 10.38 -6.82 3.67
CA LEU A 27 9.84 -6.71 2.32
C LEU A 27 10.90 -6.27 1.31
N TYR A 28 11.73 -5.28 1.67
CA TYR A 28 12.81 -4.81 0.81
C TYR A 28 13.78 -5.94 0.45
N GLU A 29 14.21 -6.73 1.43
CA GLU A 29 15.12 -7.88 1.23
C GLU A 29 14.48 -8.93 0.32
N HIS A 30 13.19 -9.24 0.54
CA HIS A 30 12.44 -10.15 -0.32
C HIS A 30 12.34 -9.64 -1.77
N LEU A 31 12.05 -8.35 -1.96
CA LEU A 31 12.01 -7.72 -3.29
C LEU A 31 13.39 -7.73 -3.97
N ALA A 32 14.46 -7.40 -3.26
CA ALA A 32 15.81 -7.38 -3.80
C ALA A 32 16.23 -8.76 -4.35
N VAL A 33 15.91 -9.83 -3.62
CA VAL A 33 16.15 -11.22 -4.07
C VAL A 33 15.27 -11.57 -5.27
N SER A 34 14.00 -11.20 -5.25
CA SER A 34 13.05 -11.52 -6.30
C SER A 34 13.39 -10.78 -7.61
N LEU A 35 13.71 -9.48 -7.52
CA LEU A 35 14.07 -8.64 -8.67
C LEU A 35 15.40 -9.05 -9.33
N SER A 36 16.29 -9.73 -8.61
CA SER A 36 17.53 -10.26 -9.17
C SER A 36 17.32 -11.48 -10.08
N LYS A 37 16.19 -12.19 -9.91
CA LYS A 37 15.91 -13.46 -10.62
C LYS A 37 14.86 -13.33 -11.70
N GLU A 38 13.95 -12.37 -11.54
CA GLU A 38 12.76 -12.20 -12.36
C GLU A 38 12.90 -10.97 -13.25
N GLY A 39 11.99 -10.87 -14.21
CA GLY A 39 11.78 -9.64 -14.97
C GLY A 39 11.20 -8.52 -14.09
N ARG A 40 10.41 -7.65 -14.72
CA ARG A 40 9.77 -6.55 -13.99
C ARG A 40 8.76 -7.05 -12.96
N ILE A 41 8.90 -6.61 -11.71
CA ILE A 41 7.97 -6.91 -10.61
C ILE A 41 7.12 -5.68 -10.31
N HIS A 42 5.82 -5.89 -10.16
CA HIS A 42 4.86 -4.88 -9.71
C HIS A 42 4.41 -5.19 -8.28
N ILE A 43 4.05 -4.16 -7.53
CA ILE A 43 3.56 -4.32 -6.15
C ILE A 43 2.08 -3.96 -6.10
N VAL A 44 1.29 -4.80 -5.44
CA VAL A 44 -0.08 -4.48 -5.04
C VAL A 44 -0.18 -4.71 -3.55
N ALA A 45 -0.45 -3.65 -2.80
CA ALA A 45 -0.48 -3.70 -1.34
C ALA A 45 -1.77 -3.09 -0.78
N HIS A 46 -2.26 -3.61 0.35
CA HIS A 46 -3.53 -3.20 0.93
C HIS A 46 -3.34 -2.69 2.37
N SER A 47 -4.04 -1.61 2.71
CA SER A 47 -4.14 -1.08 4.09
C SER A 47 -2.75 -0.82 4.71
N MET A 48 -2.47 -1.31 5.90
CA MET A 48 -1.16 -1.21 6.54
C MET A 48 -0.03 -1.79 5.67
N GLY A 49 -0.30 -2.85 4.89
CA GLY A 49 0.67 -3.40 3.92
C GLY A 49 1.09 -2.39 2.86
N ALA A 50 0.22 -1.44 2.51
CA ALA A 50 0.57 -0.34 1.60
C ALA A 50 1.59 0.62 2.23
N ILE A 51 1.51 0.87 3.54
CA ILE A 51 2.49 1.69 4.25
C ILE A 51 3.82 0.93 4.42
N VAL A 52 3.77 -0.38 4.67
CA VAL A 52 4.98 -1.23 4.65
C VAL A 52 5.67 -1.15 3.30
N ALA A 53 4.92 -1.27 2.18
CA ALA A 53 5.47 -1.15 0.83
C ALA A 53 6.06 0.25 0.59
N ARG A 54 5.32 1.31 0.93
CA ARG A 54 5.79 2.70 0.83
C ARG A 54 7.09 2.91 1.61
N THR A 55 7.17 2.40 2.85
CA THR A 55 8.37 2.48 3.69
C THR A 55 9.55 1.74 3.04
N ALA A 56 9.33 0.53 2.54
CA ALA A 56 10.37 -0.24 1.87
C ALA A 56 10.96 0.50 0.64
N LEU A 57 10.09 1.18 -0.12
CA LEU A 57 10.49 1.95 -1.30
C LEU A 57 11.14 3.30 -0.96
N SER A 58 10.95 3.81 0.26
CA SER A 58 11.52 5.07 0.73
C SER A 58 12.94 4.95 1.27
N THR A 59 13.53 3.75 1.30
CA THR A 59 14.88 3.52 1.86
C THR A 59 16.02 4.14 1.04
N GLY A 60 15.74 4.71 -0.11
CA GLY A 60 16.72 5.33 -1.01
C GLY A 60 17.61 4.34 -1.76
N ARG A 61 17.49 3.04 -1.52
CA ARG A 61 18.21 2.01 -2.26
C ARG A 61 17.43 1.64 -3.53
N PRO A 62 18.02 1.77 -4.73
CA PRO A 62 17.31 1.48 -5.95
C PRO A 62 17.00 -0.01 -6.07
N LEU A 63 15.74 -0.32 -6.35
CA LEU A 63 15.30 -1.65 -6.80
C LEU A 63 15.22 -1.62 -8.32
N THR A 64 16.27 -2.11 -8.98
CA THR A 64 16.28 -2.22 -10.45
C THR A 64 15.18 -3.18 -10.90
N ASN A 65 14.51 -2.86 -12.01
CA ASN A 65 13.37 -3.62 -12.55
C ASN A 65 12.08 -3.59 -11.70
N LEU A 66 11.99 -2.72 -10.68
CA LEU A 66 10.70 -2.45 -10.06
C LEU A 66 9.78 -1.80 -11.09
N GLY A 67 8.58 -2.35 -11.19
CA GLY A 67 7.51 -1.83 -12.04
C GLY A 67 6.63 -0.84 -11.28
N ARG A 68 5.34 -0.87 -11.57
CA ARG A 68 4.35 0.01 -10.96
C ARG A 68 3.87 -0.52 -9.61
N VAL A 69 3.35 0.40 -8.79
CA VAL A 69 2.83 0.10 -7.46
C VAL A 69 1.36 0.52 -7.38
N VAL A 70 0.49 -0.35 -6.90
CA VAL A 70 -0.91 -0.01 -6.59
C VAL A 70 -1.15 -0.21 -5.11
N LEU A 71 -1.61 0.85 -4.45
CA LEU A 71 -1.94 0.87 -3.03
C LEU A 71 -3.46 0.90 -2.86
N LEU A 72 -4.01 -0.12 -2.22
CA LEU A 72 -5.44 -0.30 -1.98
C LEU A 72 -5.77 0.17 -0.56
N ALA A 73 -6.65 1.14 -0.42
CA ALA A 73 -7.07 1.76 0.84
C ALA A 73 -5.89 2.09 1.78
N PRO A 74 -4.81 2.74 1.27
CA PRO A 74 -3.63 3.03 2.07
C PRO A 74 -3.92 4.15 3.09
N PRO A 75 -3.61 4.00 4.38
CA PRO A 75 -3.70 5.10 5.35
C PRO A 75 -2.47 6.03 5.21
N ASN A 76 -2.27 6.64 4.03
CA ASN A 76 -1.10 7.45 3.71
C ASN A 76 -0.93 8.71 4.59
N ARG A 77 -2.04 9.21 5.14
CA ARG A 77 -2.08 10.34 6.08
C ARG A 77 -2.57 9.91 7.47
N GLY A 78 -2.38 8.62 7.78
CA GLY A 78 -2.87 8.03 9.02
C GLY A 78 -4.38 7.84 9.04
N THR A 79 -4.89 7.42 10.19
CA THR A 79 -6.33 7.20 10.39
C THR A 79 -6.74 7.48 11.84
N PRO A 80 -7.90 8.12 12.06
CA PRO A 80 -8.46 8.34 13.41
C PRO A 80 -8.65 7.02 14.16
N VAL A 81 -8.98 5.93 13.47
CA VAL A 81 -9.14 4.61 14.08
C VAL A 81 -7.82 4.12 14.69
N ALA A 82 -6.71 4.26 13.98
CA ALA A 82 -5.39 3.90 14.51
C ALA A 82 -5.00 4.78 15.69
N ARG A 83 -5.29 6.08 15.66
CA ARG A 83 -5.07 7.00 16.79
C ARG A 83 -5.79 6.56 18.06
N HIS A 84 -7.05 6.14 17.95
CA HIS A 84 -7.81 5.65 19.09
C HIS A 84 -7.34 4.28 19.56
N ALA A 85 -7.08 3.36 18.63
CA ALA A 85 -6.57 2.03 18.95
C ALA A 85 -5.18 2.07 19.60
N ALA A 86 -4.31 2.98 19.17
CA ALA A 86 -2.97 3.15 19.74
C ALA A 86 -2.98 3.50 21.24
N LYS A 87 -4.02 4.20 21.74
CA LYS A 87 -4.18 4.50 23.16
C LYS A 87 -4.40 3.24 24.02
N VAL A 88 -4.97 2.20 23.42
CA VAL A 88 -5.33 0.96 24.12
C VAL A 88 -4.25 -0.11 23.92
N VAL A 89 -3.78 -0.29 22.69
CA VAL A 89 -2.90 -1.42 22.32
C VAL A 89 -1.54 -0.97 21.76
N GLY A 90 -1.26 0.31 21.65
CA GLY A 90 -0.07 0.85 20.97
C GLY A 90 1.27 0.39 21.59
N ARG A 91 1.28 0.02 22.89
CA ARG A 91 2.46 -0.56 23.52
C ARG A 91 2.76 -1.99 23.09
N VAL A 92 1.76 -2.70 22.58
CA VAL A 92 1.85 -4.11 22.14
C VAL A 92 1.87 -4.20 20.63
N CYS A 93 1.19 -3.27 19.94
CA CYS A 93 1.06 -3.21 18.48
C CYS A 93 1.64 -1.91 17.94
N GLN A 94 2.96 -1.83 17.83
CA GLN A 94 3.65 -0.63 17.32
C GLN A 94 3.16 -0.23 15.93
N GLY A 95 2.93 -1.19 15.04
CA GLY A 95 2.43 -0.92 13.69
C GLY A 95 1.09 -0.18 13.64
N ILE A 96 0.22 -0.35 14.66
CA ILE A 96 -1.02 0.43 14.77
C ILE A 96 -0.72 1.86 15.19
N ALA A 97 0.20 2.07 16.12
CA ALA A 97 0.60 3.40 16.55
C ALA A 97 1.25 4.20 15.42
N ASP A 98 2.02 3.53 14.56
CA ASP A 98 2.68 4.10 13.38
C ASP A 98 1.68 4.69 12.36
N LEU A 99 0.43 4.20 12.35
CA LEU A 99 -0.66 4.63 11.46
C LEU A 99 -1.55 5.74 12.05
N SER A 100 -1.19 6.34 13.17
CA SER A 100 -1.94 7.47 13.73
C SER A 100 -2.00 8.64 12.76
N ASP A 101 -3.10 9.41 12.78
CA ASP A 101 -3.29 10.61 11.97
C ASP A 101 -2.70 11.89 12.61
N HIS A 102 -1.86 11.78 13.63
CA HIS A 102 -1.09 12.91 14.16
C HIS A 102 0.00 13.33 13.18
N ASP A 103 0.25 14.63 13.06
CA ASP A 103 1.20 15.21 12.10
C ASP A 103 2.63 14.64 12.26
N ASP A 104 3.04 14.34 13.48
CA ASP A 104 4.34 13.78 13.81
C ASP A 104 4.37 12.25 13.85
N SER A 105 3.30 11.57 13.43
CA SER A 105 3.26 10.12 13.34
C SER A 105 4.22 9.58 12.30
N PHE A 106 4.60 8.31 12.43
CA PHE A 106 5.51 7.65 11.50
C PHE A 106 5.05 7.81 10.05
N VAL A 107 3.77 7.52 9.76
CA VAL A 107 3.24 7.54 8.39
C VAL A 107 3.25 8.94 7.77
N ASN A 108 3.03 10.00 8.56
CA ASN A 108 3.00 11.38 8.07
C ASN A 108 4.40 11.96 7.82
N ARG A 109 5.45 11.34 8.39
CA ARG A 109 6.85 11.69 8.13
C ARG A 109 7.49 10.89 6.99
N LEU A 110 6.80 9.89 6.46
CA LEU A 110 7.32 9.10 5.35
C LEU A 110 7.35 9.91 4.05
N PRO A 111 8.46 9.93 3.32
CA PRO A 111 8.49 10.52 2.00
C PRO A 111 7.62 9.74 1.01
N SER A 112 7.24 10.41 -0.07
CA SER A 112 6.60 9.75 -1.19
C SER A 112 7.64 8.97 -2.01
N PRO A 113 7.30 7.80 -2.55
CA PRO A 113 8.16 7.06 -3.45
C PRO A 113 8.20 7.77 -4.82
N ASN A 114 9.33 8.44 -5.12
CA ASN A 114 9.49 9.27 -6.32
C ASN A 114 10.09 8.52 -7.53
N SER A 115 10.47 7.26 -7.35
CA SER A 115 11.18 6.46 -8.36
C SER A 115 10.29 5.49 -9.15
N VAL A 116 8.99 5.49 -8.87
CA VAL A 116 8.05 4.51 -9.43
C VAL A 116 6.65 5.11 -9.58
N ASP A 117 5.92 4.68 -10.62
CA ASP A 117 4.52 5.07 -10.80
C ASP A 117 3.66 4.47 -9.70
N VAL A 118 2.98 5.30 -8.92
CA VAL A 118 2.10 4.89 -7.83
C VAL A 118 0.65 5.23 -8.15
N GLY A 119 -0.21 4.21 -8.18
CA GLY A 119 -1.67 4.37 -8.27
C GLY A 119 -2.32 4.10 -6.91
N ILE A 120 -3.26 4.94 -6.54
CA ILE A 120 -4.02 4.83 -5.29
C ILE A 120 -5.45 4.43 -5.60
N MET A 121 -5.95 3.46 -4.86
CA MET A 121 -7.35 3.04 -4.92
C MET A 121 -7.99 3.17 -3.55
N ALA A 122 -8.98 4.05 -3.42
CA ALA A 122 -9.74 4.25 -2.20
C ALA A 122 -11.09 3.53 -2.26
N ALA A 123 -11.63 3.17 -1.09
CA ALA A 123 -12.98 2.65 -0.94
C ALA A 123 -13.91 3.77 -0.43
N ARG A 124 -15.02 3.99 -1.13
CA ARG A 124 -15.99 5.06 -0.77
C ARG A 124 -16.61 4.87 0.61
N PHE A 125 -16.87 3.61 0.97
CA PHE A 125 -17.56 3.25 2.23
C PHE A 125 -16.58 2.64 3.23
N ASP A 126 -15.35 3.17 3.27
CA ASP A 126 -14.31 2.71 4.17
C ASP A 126 -14.49 3.32 5.57
N ALA A 127 -14.78 2.48 6.56
CA ALA A 127 -14.93 2.89 7.96
C ALA A 127 -13.59 2.98 8.71
N LEU A 128 -12.50 2.47 8.12
CA LEU A 128 -11.17 2.42 8.75
C LEU A 128 -10.25 3.53 8.24
N VAL A 129 -10.26 3.74 6.92
CA VAL A 129 -9.39 4.70 6.25
C VAL A 129 -10.23 5.65 5.40
N PRO A 130 -10.46 6.89 5.85
CA PRO A 130 -11.18 7.90 5.06
C PRO A 130 -10.51 8.12 3.70
N VAL A 131 -11.30 8.38 2.66
CA VAL A 131 -10.77 8.66 1.30
C VAL A 131 -9.70 9.76 1.32
N THR A 132 -9.91 10.82 2.13
CA THR A 132 -8.94 11.91 2.29
C THR A 132 -7.59 11.46 2.86
N SER A 133 -7.57 10.38 3.64
CA SER A 133 -6.34 9.83 4.21
C SER A 133 -5.57 8.94 3.22
N THR A 134 -6.18 8.57 2.09
CA THR A 134 -5.52 7.70 1.11
C THR A 134 -4.59 8.45 0.17
N HIS A 135 -4.74 9.77 0.00
CA HIS A 135 -3.94 10.58 -0.90
C HIS A 135 -2.45 10.58 -0.53
N LEU A 136 -1.62 10.61 -1.55
CA LEU A 136 -0.17 10.66 -1.46
C LEU A 136 0.37 11.71 -2.43
N ASP A 137 1.28 12.56 -1.97
CA ASP A 137 1.92 13.53 -2.84
C ASP A 137 2.76 12.80 -3.91
N GLY A 138 2.59 13.21 -5.18
CA GLY A 138 3.27 12.55 -6.31
C GLY A 138 2.62 11.25 -6.77
N GLU A 139 1.40 10.91 -6.33
CA GLU A 139 0.62 9.81 -6.90
C GLU A 139 0.32 10.07 -8.39
N CYS A 140 0.46 9.03 -9.24
CA CYS A 140 0.16 9.17 -10.66
C CYS A 140 -1.34 9.28 -10.91
N GLN A 141 -2.11 8.48 -10.21
CA GLN A 141 -3.58 8.46 -10.29
C GLN A 141 -4.21 8.03 -8.96
N HIS A 142 -5.41 8.54 -8.72
CA HIS A 142 -6.26 8.18 -7.59
C HIS A 142 -7.66 7.82 -8.10
N VAL A 143 -8.18 6.67 -7.70
CA VAL A 143 -9.53 6.20 -8.03
C VAL A 143 -10.29 5.83 -6.76
N VAL A 144 -11.59 6.16 -6.73
CA VAL A 144 -12.48 5.81 -5.62
C VAL A 144 -13.52 4.82 -6.12
N LEU A 145 -13.54 3.62 -5.55
CA LEU A 145 -14.53 2.60 -5.88
C LEU A 145 -15.64 2.51 -4.83
N ASN A 146 -16.82 2.09 -5.26
CA ASN A 146 -17.95 1.80 -4.39
C ASN A 146 -17.72 0.46 -3.66
N ALA A 147 -16.90 0.50 -2.63
CA ALA A 147 -16.45 -0.65 -1.87
C ALA A 147 -16.27 -0.28 -0.40
N THR A 148 -16.17 -1.26 0.47
CA THR A 148 -15.67 -1.14 1.85
C THR A 148 -14.20 -1.49 1.89
N HIS A 149 -13.54 -1.25 3.04
CA HIS A 149 -12.10 -1.49 3.22
C HIS A 149 -11.64 -2.86 2.70
N ASN A 150 -12.26 -3.92 3.17
CA ASN A 150 -11.87 -5.29 2.80
C ASN A 150 -12.49 -5.77 1.48
N SER A 151 -13.64 -5.22 1.06
CA SER A 151 -14.30 -5.68 -0.15
C SER A 151 -13.52 -5.30 -1.42
N LEU A 152 -12.60 -4.33 -1.37
CA LEU A 152 -11.65 -4.06 -2.45
C LEU A 152 -10.88 -5.30 -2.88
N LEU A 153 -10.49 -6.16 -1.93
CA LEU A 153 -9.70 -7.38 -2.20
C LEU A 153 -10.46 -8.43 -3.01
N PHE A 154 -11.79 -8.38 -2.97
CA PHE A 154 -12.68 -9.35 -3.64
C PHE A 154 -13.44 -8.74 -4.82
N SER A 155 -13.23 -7.45 -5.10
CA SER A 155 -13.92 -6.71 -6.16
C SER A 155 -13.30 -7.00 -7.54
N ARG A 156 -14.15 -7.40 -8.51
CA ARG A 156 -13.74 -7.54 -9.92
C ARG A 156 -13.36 -6.18 -10.51
N ALA A 157 -14.08 -5.11 -10.15
CA ALA A 157 -13.76 -3.76 -10.59
C ALA A 157 -12.38 -3.34 -10.10
N ALA A 158 -12.06 -3.58 -8.81
CA ALA A 158 -10.72 -3.32 -8.27
C ALA A 158 -9.65 -4.13 -9.02
N ALA A 159 -9.88 -5.41 -9.27
CA ALA A 159 -8.93 -6.26 -10.00
C ALA A 159 -8.68 -5.76 -11.44
N ASN A 160 -9.72 -5.29 -12.14
CA ASN A 160 -9.61 -4.73 -13.48
C ASN A 160 -8.82 -3.41 -13.47
N CYS A 161 -9.12 -2.50 -12.54
CA CYS A 161 -8.39 -1.25 -12.37
C CYS A 161 -6.91 -1.51 -12.03
N VAL A 162 -6.62 -2.44 -11.11
CA VAL A 162 -5.24 -2.84 -10.80
C VAL A 162 -4.53 -3.34 -12.05
N ARG A 163 -5.14 -4.25 -12.81
CA ARG A 163 -4.57 -4.78 -14.05
C ARG A 163 -4.26 -3.67 -15.06
N ALA A 164 -5.22 -2.76 -15.28
CA ALA A 164 -5.05 -1.64 -16.19
C ALA A 164 -3.88 -0.75 -15.76
N PHE A 165 -3.84 -0.36 -14.48
CA PHE A 165 -2.75 0.47 -13.97
C PHE A 165 -1.38 -0.22 -14.09
N LEU A 166 -1.27 -1.48 -13.73
CA LEU A 166 -0.01 -2.22 -13.86
C LEU A 166 0.46 -2.31 -15.33
N ALA A 167 -0.46 -2.40 -16.28
CA ALA A 167 -0.14 -2.46 -17.70
C ALA A 167 0.19 -1.09 -18.31
N THR A 168 -0.58 -0.05 -17.98
CA THR A 168 -0.57 1.23 -18.70
C THR A 168 -0.11 2.44 -17.88
N GLY A 169 -0.13 2.35 -16.54
CA GLY A 169 0.06 3.48 -15.62
C GLY A 169 -1.21 4.29 -15.39
N ARG A 170 -2.37 3.79 -15.86
CA ARG A 170 -3.67 4.46 -15.69
C ARG A 170 -4.72 3.49 -15.18
N PHE A 171 -5.61 3.97 -14.33
CA PHE A 171 -6.84 3.26 -14.01
C PHE A 171 -7.81 3.49 -15.17
N ASP A 172 -8.24 2.41 -15.83
CA ASP A 172 -9.34 2.53 -16.77
C ASP A 172 -10.61 2.86 -15.96
N SER A 173 -11.23 3.96 -16.28
CA SER A 173 -12.59 4.28 -15.82
C SER A 173 -13.55 3.37 -16.62
N SER A 174 -13.63 2.13 -16.22
CA SER A 174 -14.73 1.28 -16.69
C SER A 174 -15.93 1.63 -15.83
N ASP A 175 -16.89 2.35 -16.42
CA ASP A 175 -18.22 2.60 -15.90
C ASP A 175 -18.90 1.33 -15.36
#